data_7607b658bb90e1b49ce3ee2833051ea5
#
_entry.id   7607b658bb90e1b49ce3ee2833051ea5
#
_cell.length_a   1.000
_cell.length_b   1.000
_cell.length_c   1.000
_cell.angle_alpha   90.00
_cell.angle_beta   90.00
_cell.angle_gamma   90.00
#
_symmetry.space_group_name_H-M   'P 1'
#
loop_
_entity.id
_entity.type
_entity.pdbx_description
1 polymer ?
#
loop_
_entity_poly.entity_id
_entity_poly.type
_entity_poly.pdbx_seq_one_letter_code
_entity_poly.pdbx_strand_id
1 'polypeptide(L)'
;MRLQLPRREAIQKSHDDDPLDFYYFPFTGWVYRRRLAMGLALLGEGPFEQLLEIGYGSGILLPELARRAREVHGVDIHERGEPVERMLRAHGIAATLRRGDIYALPYADGSFGGVICLSVLEHLTELDRACAEVRRVLAPGGVAVCGFPVRNAITTAFFRAAGYDEKEIHPSTHRDILAAARRAFAVERVLRLPAILPADFGLYVACRCRKS
;
A
#
# COMPACT_ATOMS: atom_id res chain seq x y z
N MET A 1 -10.73 -6.97 -13.97
CA MET A 1 -9.91 -8.00 -13.27
C MET A 1 -10.54 -8.37 -11.93
N ARG A 2 -10.63 -9.65 -11.59
CA ARG A 2 -11.16 -10.10 -10.29
C ARG A 2 -9.97 -10.32 -9.34
N LEU A 3 -9.89 -9.53 -8.28
CA LEU A 3 -8.89 -9.68 -7.22
C LEU A 3 -9.00 -11.06 -6.59
N GLN A 4 -7.90 -11.81 -6.54
CA GLN A 4 -7.82 -13.14 -5.92
C GLN A 4 -6.98 -13.03 -4.65
N LEU A 5 -7.63 -13.10 -3.51
CA LEU A 5 -6.94 -13.13 -2.22
C LEU A 5 -6.66 -14.58 -1.81
N PRO A 6 -5.54 -14.85 -1.12
CA PRO A 6 -5.33 -16.12 -0.44
C PRO A 6 -6.50 -16.44 0.51
N ARG A 7 -6.69 -17.71 0.88
CA ARG A 7 -7.70 -18.07 1.88
C ARG A 7 -7.31 -17.48 3.24
N ARG A 8 -8.30 -17.08 4.06
CA ARG A 8 -8.04 -16.45 5.36
C ARG A 8 -7.15 -17.31 6.26
N GLU A 9 -7.32 -18.62 6.25
CA GLU A 9 -6.59 -19.61 7.06
C GLU A 9 -5.11 -19.73 6.64
N ALA A 10 -4.79 -19.33 5.41
CA ALA A 10 -3.42 -19.39 4.89
C ALA A 10 -2.58 -18.17 5.29
N ILE A 11 -3.20 -17.12 5.84
CA ILE A 11 -2.52 -15.85 6.18
C ILE A 11 -2.56 -15.62 7.68
N GLN A 12 -1.45 -15.16 8.23
CA GLN A 12 -1.34 -14.72 9.62
C GLN A 12 -1.22 -13.20 9.71
N LYS A 13 -1.77 -12.60 10.76
CA LYS A 13 -1.59 -11.17 11.05
C LYS A 13 -0.12 -10.85 11.28
N SER A 14 0.32 -9.73 10.74
CA SER A 14 1.68 -9.20 10.97
C SER A 14 1.84 -8.61 12.38
N HIS A 15 0.77 -8.02 12.93
CA HIS A 15 0.69 -7.44 14.29
C HIS A 15 -0.77 -7.43 14.76
N ASP A 16 -1.03 -7.04 15.98
CA ASP A 16 -2.37 -7.14 16.59
C ASP A 16 -3.38 -6.23 15.89
N ASP A 17 -2.94 -5.03 15.47
CA ASP A 17 -3.77 -4.06 14.75
C ASP A 17 -3.83 -4.29 13.22
N ASP A 18 -3.25 -5.40 12.72
CA ASP A 18 -3.32 -5.74 11.29
C ASP A 18 -4.79 -5.91 10.86
N PRO A 19 -5.27 -5.13 9.88
CA PRO A 19 -6.67 -5.15 9.44
C PRO A 19 -7.04 -6.39 8.62
N LEU A 20 -6.24 -7.45 8.66
CA LEU A 20 -6.38 -8.66 7.84
C LEU A 20 -7.81 -9.23 7.87
N ASP A 21 -8.44 -9.31 9.05
CA ASP A 21 -9.78 -9.87 9.20
C ASP A 21 -10.84 -9.09 8.43
N PHE A 22 -10.69 -7.76 8.35
CA PHE A 22 -11.63 -6.91 7.64
C PHE A 22 -11.72 -7.19 6.13
N TYR A 23 -10.68 -7.79 5.52
CA TYR A 23 -10.73 -8.21 4.12
C TYR A 23 -11.71 -9.38 3.87
N TYR A 24 -11.99 -10.18 4.89
CA TYR A 24 -12.81 -11.40 4.81
C TYR A 24 -14.20 -11.23 5.43
N PHE A 25 -14.42 -10.18 6.21
CA PHE A 25 -15.74 -9.89 6.78
C PHE A 25 -16.75 -9.50 5.68
N PRO A 26 -18.02 -9.94 5.77
CA PRO A 26 -19.04 -9.67 4.75
C PRO A 26 -19.25 -8.16 4.47
N PHE A 27 -19.28 -7.33 5.51
CA PHE A 27 -19.62 -5.91 5.38
C PHE A 27 -18.40 -5.02 5.09
N THR A 28 -17.25 -5.27 5.71
CA THR A 28 -16.04 -4.47 5.53
C THR A 28 -15.20 -4.94 4.35
N GLY A 29 -15.28 -6.23 4.00
CA GLY A 29 -14.45 -6.85 2.97
C GLY A 29 -14.59 -6.19 1.60
N TRP A 30 -15.77 -5.64 1.28
CA TRP A 30 -15.96 -4.90 0.04
C TRP A 30 -15.06 -3.65 -0.01
N VAL A 31 -15.02 -2.84 1.03
CA VAL A 31 -14.20 -1.62 1.10
C VAL A 31 -12.72 -1.99 1.02
N TYR A 32 -12.28 -2.94 1.86
CA TYR A 32 -10.88 -3.34 1.95
C TYR A 32 -10.36 -3.95 0.64
N ARG A 33 -11.13 -4.84 0.00
CA ARG A 33 -10.78 -5.40 -1.32
C ARG A 33 -10.79 -4.33 -2.42
N ARG A 34 -11.71 -3.36 -2.34
CA ARG A 34 -11.77 -2.27 -3.31
C ARG A 34 -10.52 -1.39 -3.25
N ARG A 35 -9.95 -1.17 -2.05
CA ARG A 35 -8.68 -0.43 -1.86
C ARG A 35 -7.53 -1.12 -2.61
N LEU A 36 -7.36 -2.43 -2.44
CA LEU A 36 -6.35 -3.21 -3.16
C LEU A 36 -6.59 -3.16 -4.68
N ALA A 37 -7.83 -3.35 -5.12
CA ALA A 37 -8.18 -3.30 -6.54
C ALA A 37 -7.88 -1.92 -7.16
N MET A 38 -8.08 -0.83 -6.43
CA MET A 38 -7.70 0.52 -6.88
C MET A 38 -6.19 0.65 -7.05
N GLY A 39 -5.41 0.17 -6.08
CA GLY A 39 -3.94 0.15 -6.16
C GLY A 39 -3.45 -0.63 -7.38
N LEU A 40 -3.96 -1.83 -7.58
CA LEU A 40 -3.62 -2.67 -8.73
C LEU A 40 -4.04 -2.06 -10.07
N ALA A 41 -5.23 -1.43 -10.13
CA ALA A 41 -5.69 -0.75 -11.35
C ALA A 41 -4.82 0.46 -11.72
N LEU A 42 -4.27 1.15 -10.73
CA LEU A 42 -3.33 2.26 -10.94
C LEU A 42 -1.93 1.76 -11.30
N LEU A 43 -1.49 0.64 -10.72
CA LEU A 43 -0.20 0.03 -11.05
C LEU A 43 -0.18 -0.43 -12.52
N GLY A 44 -1.25 -1.07 -12.99
CA GLY A 44 -1.35 -1.66 -14.33
C GLY A 44 -1.02 -3.16 -14.35
N GLU A 45 -1.07 -3.75 -15.53
CA GLU A 45 -0.93 -5.21 -15.70
C GLU A 45 0.53 -5.68 -15.78
N GLY A 46 1.49 -4.78 -16.01
CA GLY A 46 2.89 -5.14 -16.24
C GLY A 46 3.17 -5.60 -17.69
N PRO A 47 4.14 -6.46 -17.95
CA PRO A 47 5.07 -7.04 -16.96
C PRO A 47 6.10 -6.03 -16.44
N PHE A 48 6.38 -6.11 -15.15
CA PHE A 48 7.51 -5.40 -14.53
C PHE A 48 8.68 -6.38 -14.35
N GLU A 49 9.91 -5.90 -14.49
CA GLU A 49 11.07 -6.74 -14.12
C GLU A 49 11.12 -6.90 -12.62
N GLN A 50 11.04 -5.78 -11.86
CA GLN A 50 11.04 -5.78 -10.41
C GLN A 50 9.93 -4.87 -9.87
N LEU A 51 9.15 -5.40 -8.93
CA LEU A 51 8.14 -4.66 -8.16
C LEU A 51 8.48 -4.67 -6.68
N LEU A 52 8.24 -3.55 -6.01
CA LEU A 52 8.36 -3.42 -4.56
C LEU A 52 6.99 -3.12 -3.94
N GLU A 53 6.62 -3.86 -2.90
CA GLU A 53 5.56 -3.49 -1.96
C GLU A 53 6.19 -2.91 -0.69
N ILE A 54 5.83 -1.68 -0.33
CA ILE A 54 6.21 -1.04 0.91
C ILE A 54 5.05 -1.14 1.89
N GLY A 55 5.32 -1.73 3.06
CA GLY A 55 4.28 -2.04 4.06
C GLY A 55 3.48 -3.28 3.65
N TYR A 56 4.17 -4.41 3.38
CA TYR A 56 3.49 -5.63 2.93
C TYR A 56 2.60 -6.28 4.01
N GLY A 57 2.76 -5.94 5.29
CA GLY A 57 1.95 -6.44 6.39
C GLY A 57 1.85 -7.97 6.40
N SER A 58 0.63 -8.50 6.32
CA SER A 58 0.36 -9.94 6.21
C SER A 58 0.63 -10.54 4.82
N GLY A 59 1.10 -9.75 3.85
CA GLY A 59 1.45 -10.21 2.50
C GLY A 59 0.25 -10.48 1.59
N ILE A 60 -0.92 -9.94 1.93
CA ILE A 60 -2.19 -10.22 1.23
C ILE A 60 -2.16 -9.81 -0.25
N LEU A 61 -1.36 -8.80 -0.63
CA LEU A 61 -1.28 -8.29 -2.00
C LEU A 61 -0.15 -8.94 -2.81
N LEU A 62 0.89 -9.47 -2.17
CA LEU A 62 2.07 -10.04 -2.83
C LEU A 62 1.73 -11.10 -3.91
N PRO A 63 0.73 -11.99 -3.74
CA PRO A 63 0.34 -12.92 -4.80
C PRO A 63 -0.17 -12.25 -6.08
N GLU A 64 -0.85 -11.12 -5.95
CA GLU A 64 -1.31 -10.35 -7.12
C GLU A 64 -0.16 -9.59 -7.80
N LEU A 65 0.85 -9.14 -7.03
CA LEU A 65 2.04 -8.50 -7.57
C LEU A 65 2.92 -9.51 -8.32
N ALA A 66 3.03 -10.75 -7.82
CA ALA A 66 3.78 -11.82 -8.46
C ALA A 66 3.25 -12.23 -9.84
N ARG A 67 1.99 -11.90 -10.16
CA ARG A 67 1.42 -12.09 -11.51
C ARG A 67 1.81 -10.98 -12.48
N ARG A 68 2.38 -9.87 -11.99
CA ARG A 68 2.68 -8.66 -12.74
C ARG A 68 4.16 -8.38 -12.90
N ALA A 69 5.00 -9.13 -12.18
CA ALA A 69 6.45 -8.94 -12.20
C ALA A 69 7.19 -10.26 -12.24
N ARG A 70 8.43 -10.22 -12.75
CA ARG A 70 9.35 -11.36 -12.71
C ARG A 70 9.89 -11.55 -11.30
N GLU A 71 10.19 -10.44 -10.61
CA GLU A 71 10.68 -10.44 -9.24
C GLU A 71 9.81 -9.51 -8.39
N VAL A 72 9.38 -10.01 -7.23
CA VAL A 72 8.60 -9.25 -6.24
C VAL A 72 9.40 -9.12 -4.96
N HIS A 73 9.48 -7.91 -4.48
CA HIS A 73 10.10 -7.55 -3.21
C HIS A 73 9.05 -6.96 -2.27
N GLY A 74 9.20 -7.25 -0.99
CA GLY A 74 8.43 -6.64 0.08
C GLY A 74 9.35 -6.05 1.13
N VAL A 75 9.03 -4.86 1.62
CA VAL A 75 9.70 -4.25 2.77
C VAL A 75 8.67 -3.82 3.79
N ASP A 76 8.93 -4.12 5.05
CA ASP A 76 8.09 -3.72 6.17
C ASP A 76 8.94 -3.48 7.43
N ILE A 77 8.43 -2.70 8.36
CA ILE A 77 9.12 -2.42 9.63
C ILE A 77 9.01 -3.59 10.62
N HIS A 78 7.98 -4.44 10.49
CA HIS A 78 7.77 -5.56 11.39
C HIS A 78 8.76 -6.72 11.13
N GLU A 79 8.90 -7.60 12.13
CA GLU A 79 9.82 -8.74 12.09
C GLU A 79 9.17 -10.06 11.61
N ARG A 80 7.86 -10.05 11.32
CA ARG A 80 7.09 -11.26 11.01
C ARG A 80 7.08 -11.58 9.50
N GLY A 81 8.25 -11.60 8.86
CA GLY A 81 8.36 -11.99 7.44
C GLY A 81 8.17 -13.50 7.20
N GLU A 82 8.61 -14.35 8.14
CA GLU A 82 8.58 -15.81 7.99
C GLU A 82 7.18 -16.41 7.74
N PRO A 83 6.10 -16.01 8.46
CA PRO A 83 4.75 -16.48 8.14
C PRO A 83 4.30 -16.11 6.72
N VAL A 84 4.67 -14.91 6.26
CA VAL A 84 4.36 -14.44 4.90
C VAL A 84 5.11 -15.28 3.86
N GLU A 85 6.39 -15.53 4.06
CA GLU A 85 7.18 -16.39 3.18
C GLU A 85 6.62 -17.83 3.12
N ARG A 86 6.18 -18.39 4.25
CA ARG A 86 5.54 -19.72 4.26
C ARG A 86 4.27 -19.73 3.41
N MET A 87 3.43 -18.70 3.56
CA MET A 87 2.21 -18.55 2.76
C MET A 87 2.54 -18.46 1.28
N LEU A 88 3.51 -17.64 0.88
CA LEU A 88 3.92 -17.48 -0.50
C LEU A 88 4.47 -18.78 -1.09
N ARG A 89 5.36 -19.47 -0.37
CA ARG A 89 5.90 -20.78 -0.79
C ARG A 89 4.79 -21.82 -0.97
N ALA A 90 3.79 -21.85 -0.10
CA ALA A 90 2.64 -22.77 -0.22
C ALA A 90 1.79 -22.50 -1.48
N HIS A 91 1.88 -21.28 -2.05
CA HIS A 91 1.23 -20.90 -3.31
C HIS A 91 2.18 -20.93 -4.52
N GLY A 92 3.41 -21.46 -4.35
CA GLY A 92 4.40 -21.51 -5.42
C GLY A 92 4.96 -20.14 -5.84
N ILE A 93 4.90 -19.15 -4.95
CA ILE A 93 5.30 -17.77 -5.20
C ILE A 93 6.66 -17.51 -4.55
N ALA A 94 7.60 -17.00 -5.33
CA ALA A 94 8.87 -16.48 -4.84
C ALA A 94 8.75 -14.96 -4.65
N ALA A 95 9.16 -14.48 -3.47
CA ALA A 95 9.30 -13.05 -3.19
C ALA A 95 10.46 -12.85 -2.22
N THR A 96 11.15 -11.73 -2.34
CA THR A 96 12.22 -11.31 -1.42
C THR A 96 11.65 -10.36 -0.39
N LEU A 97 11.51 -10.82 0.84
CA LEU A 97 11.01 -10.00 1.95
C LEU A 97 12.18 -9.47 2.77
N ARG A 98 12.12 -8.19 3.12
CA ARG A 98 13.12 -7.53 3.97
C ARG A 98 12.44 -6.74 5.08
N ARG A 99 13.08 -6.69 6.23
CA ARG A 99 12.78 -5.68 7.23
C ARG A 99 13.47 -4.38 6.84
N GLY A 100 12.75 -3.26 6.91
CA GLY A 100 13.31 -1.94 6.58
C GLY A 100 12.35 -0.81 6.85
N ASP A 101 12.90 0.39 6.94
CA ASP A 101 12.16 1.63 7.12
C ASP A 101 12.02 2.32 5.77
N ILE A 102 10.83 2.88 5.51
CA ILE A 102 10.57 3.66 4.29
C ILE A 102 11.48 4.88 4.15
N TYR A 103 12.02 5.39 5.26
CA TYR A 103 12.96 6.50 5.27
C TYR A 103 14.40 6.12 4.88
N ALA A 104 14.70 4.82 4.78
CA ALA A 104 16.01 4.27 4.41
C ALA A 104 15.82 2.87 3.80
N LEU A 105 15.25 2.80 2.61
CA LEU A 105 14.93 1.54 1.94
C LEU A 105 16.22 0.76 1.60
N PRO A 106 16.31 -0.55 1.95
CA PRO A 106 17.51 -1.36 1.77
C PRO A 106 17.71 -1.83 0.31
N TYR A 107 17.56 -0.90 -0.63
CA TYR A 107 17.66 -1.15 -2.07
C TYR A 107 18.48 -0.06 -2.75
N ALA A 108 19.14 -0.40 -3.85
CA ALA A 108 19.89 0.54 -4.67
C ALA A 108 18.97 1.51 -5.43
N ASP A 109 19.54 2.63 -5.88
CA ASP A 109 18.84 3.61 -6.71
C ASP A 109 18.36 2.96 -8.01
N GLY A 110 17.14 3.27 -8.41
CA GLY A 110 16.61 2.83 -9.70
C GLY A 110 16.33 1.33 -9.80
N SER A 111 16.22 0.58 -8.69
CA SER A 111 16.02 -0.87 -8.70
C SER A 111 14.66 -1.31 -9.23
N PHE A 112 13.61 -0.49 -9.09
CA PHE A 112 12.25 -0.95 -9.34
C PHE A 112 11.57 -0.21 -10.49
N GLY A 113 10.94 -0.96 -11.39
CA GLY A 113 10.04 -0.40 -12.40
C GLY A 113 8.70 0.05 -11.82
N GLY A 114 8.30 -0.54 -10.69
CA GLY A 114 7.09 -0.18 -9.97
C GLY A 114 7.23 -0.33 -8.45
N VAL A 115 6.60 0.58 -7.72
CA VAL A 115 6.48 0.55 -6.26
C VAL A 115 5.01 0.70 -5.89
N ILE A 116 4.51 -0.10 -4.96
CA ILE A 116 3.17 0.06 -4.40
C ILE A 116 3.27 0.22 -2.89
N CYS A 117 2.55 1.21 -2.35
CA CYS A 117 2.55 1.57 -0.94
C CYS A 117 1.11 1.89 -0.54
N LEU A 118 0.43 0.95 0.09
CA LEU A 118 -0.99 1.09 0.47
C LEU A 118 -1.13 1.10 1.99
N SER A 119 -1.72 2.18 2.51
CA SER A 119 -1.98 2.35 3.95
C SER A 119 -0.72 2.31 4.81
N VAL A 120 0.27 3.12 4.41
CA VAL A 120 1.54 3.33 5.12
C VAL A 120 1.78 4.82 5.36
N LEU A 121 1.59 5.66 4.32
CA LEU A 121 1.98 7.08 4.36
C LEU A 121 1.19 7.89 5.40
N GLU A 122 -0.01 7.49 5.73
CA GLU A 122 -0.83 8.11 6.79
C GLU A 122 -0.20 8.04 8.18
N HIS A 123 0.65 7.05 8.42
CA HIS A 123 1.37 6.84 9.68
C HIS A 123 2.67 7.65 9.79
N LEU A 124 3.06 8.38 8.74
CA LEU A 124 4.33 9.08 8.66
C LEU A 124 4.17 10.59 8.89
N THR A 125 5.17 11.20 9.51
CA THR A 125 5.26 12.66 9.70
C THR A 125 6.17 13.34 8.68
N GLU A 126 7.22 12.66 8.19
CA GLU A 126 8.20 13.18 7.25
C GLU A 126 7.90 12.73 5.81
N LEU A 127 6.74 13.14 5.28
CA LEU A 127 6.24 12.67 3.98
C LEU A 127 7.18 12.96 2.81
N ASP A 128 7.83 14.13 2.81
CA ASP A 128 8.76 14.49 1.72
C ASP A 128 9.99 13.59 1.70
N ARG A 129 10.50 13.19 2.87
CA ARG A 129 11.61 12.25 2.99
C ARG A 129 11.21 10.85 2.51
N ALA A 130 10.03 10.38 2.90
CA ALA A 130 9.50 9.10 2.43
C ALA A 130 9.29 9.10 0.90
N CYS A 131 8.71 10.15 0.35
CA CYS A 131 8.53 10.27 -1.10
C CYS A 131 9.86 10.36 -1.86
N ALA A 132 10.87 11.06 -1.30
CA ALA A 132 12.20 11.13 -1.90
C ALA A 132 12.86 9.74 -1.94
N GLU A 133 12.72 8.94 -0.90
CA GLU A 133 13.27 7.60 -0.81
C GLU A 133 12.57 6.63 -1.76
N VAL A 134 11.22 6.69 -1.85
CA VAL A 134 10.46 5.96 -2.87
C VAL A 134 10.91 6.34 -4.28
N ARG A 135 11.13 7.65 -4.53
CA ARG A 135 11.64 8.14 -5.81
C ARG A 135 13.04 7.62 -6.10
N ARG A 136 13.91 7.55 -5.09
CA ARG A 136 15.29 7.06 -5.24
C ARG A 136 15.31 5.64 -5.78
N VAL A 137 14.55 4.73 -5.18
CA VAL A 137 14.53 3.31 -5.56
C VAL A 137 13.80 3.02 -6.87
N LEU A 138 12.97 3.94 -7.36
CA LEU A 138 12.33 3.82 -8.68
C LEU A 138 13.32 4.05 -9.82
N ALA A 139 13.22 3.23 -10.85
CA ALA A 139 13.91 3.46 -12.13
C ALA A 139 13.38 4.74 -12.82
N PRO A 140 14.16 5.37 -13.71
CA PRO A 140 13.66 6.46 -14.56
C PRO A 140 12.40 6.02 -15.31
N GLY A 141 11.35 6.82 -15.30
CA GLY A 141 10.05 6.49 -15.87
C GLY A 141 9.23 5.46 -15.06
N GLY A 142 9.76 4.96 -13.94
CA GLY A 142 9.09 4.04 -13.03
C GLY A 142 7.85 4.65 -12.37
N VAL A 143 6.99 3.79 -11.86
CA VAL A 143 5.68 4.15 -11.33
C VAL A 143 5.59 3.84 -9.84
N ALA A 144 5.18 4.83 -9.03
CA ALA A 144 4.71 4.61 -7.67
C ALA A 144 3.19 4.67 -7.60
N VAL A 145 2.59 3.76 -6.84
CA VAL A 145 1.18 3.81 -6.49
C VAL A 145 1.07 3.93 -4.98
N CYS A 146 0.47 5.04 -4.54
CA CYS A 146 0.23 5.28 -3.12
C CYS A 146 -1.28 5.25 -2.86
N GLY A 147 -1.69 4.60 -1.76
CA GLY A 147 -3.08 4.56 -1.34
C GLY A 147 -3.19 4.75 0.16
N PHE A 148 -4.17 5.55 0.61
CA PHE A 148 -4.32 5.94 2.00
C PHE A 148 -5.78 6.29 2.33
N PRO A 149 -6.22 6.13 3.60
CA PRO A 149 -7.55 6.51 4.04
C PRO A 149 -7.74 8.02 3.98
N VAL A 150 -8.98 8.42 3.85
CA VAL A 150 -9.37 9.83 3.98
C VAL A 150 -9.71 10.10 5.42
N ARG A 151 -9.07 11.11 6.02
CA ARG A 151 -9.46 11.61 7.34
C ARG A 151 -10.53 12.69 7.17
N ASN A 152 -11.72 12.42 7.66
CA ASN A 152 -12.86 13.33 7.67
C ASN A 152 -13.73 13.09 8.92
N ALA A 153 -14.80 13.89 9.10
CA ALA A 153 -15.66 13.79 10.27
C ALA A 153 -16.29 12.39 10.46
N ILE A 154 -16.59 11.68 9.35
CA ILE A 154 -17.21 10.35 9.37
C ILE A 154 -16.19 9.32 9.84
N THR A 155 -14.98 9.31 9.24
CA THR A 155 -13.90 8.38 9.62
C THR A 155 -13.43 8.64 11.05
N THR A 156 -13.28 9.92 11.43
CA THR A 156 -12.92 10.30 12.80
C THR A 156 -13.97 9.84 13.82
N ALA A 157 -15.26 9.99 13.51
CA ALA A 157 -16.34 9.51 14.39
C ALA A 157 -16.31 7.97 14.52
N PHE A 158 -16.05 7.27 13.41
CA PHE A 158 -15.92 5.81 13.40
C PHE A 158 -14.73 5.32 14.26
N PHE A 159 -13.53 5.90 14.08
CA PHE A 159 -12.36 5.55 14.90
C PHE A 159 -12.57 5.84 16.37
N ARG A 160 -13.18 7.00 16.70
CA ARG A 160 -13.51 7.34 18.09
C ARG A 160 -14.49 6.34 18.70
N ALA A 161 -15.53 5.92 17.97
CA ALA A 161 -16.47 4.90 18.43
C ALA A 161 -15.81 3.53 18.63
N ALA A 162 -14.73 3.24 17.88
CA ALA A 162 -13.90 2.04 18.03
C ALA A 162 -12.83 2.17 19.13
N GLY A 163 -12.77 3.31 19.85
CA GLY A 163 -11.80 3.52 20.94
C GLY A 163 -10.42 4.03 20.51
N TYR A 164 -10.26 4.46 19.25
CA TYR A 164 -8.99 4.97 18.73
C TYR A 164 -9.02 6.49 18.54
N ASP A 165 -7.89 7.17 18.84
CA ASP A 165 -7.65 8.53 18.35
C ASP A 165 -7.02 8.47 16.94
N GLU A 166 -7.82 8.81 15.93
CA GLU A 166 -7.38 8.81 14.54
C GLU A 166 -6.16 9.72 14.32
N LYS A 167 -5.98 10.78 15.11
CA LYS A 167 -4.85 11.70 14.95
C LYS A 167 -3.52 11.10 15.42
N GLU A 168 -3.57 10.25 16.45
CA GLU A 168 -2.38 9.55 16.94
C GLU A 168 -1.95 8.47 15.96
N ILE A 169 -2.92 7.74 15.39
CA ILE A 169 -2.65 6.64 14.46
C ILE A 169 -2.28 7.18 13.06
N HIS A 170 -2.94 8.26 12.61
CA HIS A 170 -2.76 8.85 11.29
C HIS A 170 -2.35 10.33 11.43
N PRO A 171 -1.08 10.64 11.71
CA PRO A 171 -0.61 12.03 11.83
C PRO A 171 -0.77 12.81 10.52
N SER A 172 -0.63 12.15 9.37
CA SER A 172 -0.74 12.78 8.05
C SER A 172 -2.12 12.60 7.42
N THR A 173 -2.66 13.69 6.85
CA THR A 173 -3.93 13.65 6.12
C THR A 173 -3.73 13.25 4.67
N HIS A 174 -4.80 12.79 4.01
CA HIS A 174 -4.80 12.52 2.58
C HIS A 174 -4.37 13.73 1.73
N ARG A 175 -4.61 14.97 2.20
CA ARG A 175 -4.18 16.22 1.55
C ARG A 175 -2.67 16.40 1.65
N ASP A 176 -2.09 16.14 2.83
CA ASP A 176 -0.65 16.24 3.07
C ASP A 176 0.09 15.23 2.20
N ILE A 177 -0.40 13.99 2.14
CA ILE A 177 0.19 12.92 1.33
C ILE A 177 0.11 13.24 -0.16
N LEU A 178 -1.04 13.71 -0.67
CA LEU A 178 -1.16 14.12 -2.08
C LEU A 178 -0.27 15.32 -2.40
N ALA A 179 -0.09 16.26 -1.48
CA ALA A 179 0.80 17.40 -1.66
C ALA A 179 2.27 16.95 -1.74
N ALA A 180 2.73 16.06 -0.85
CA ALA A 180 4.06 15.49 -0.89
C ALA A 180 4.31 14.67 -2.17
N ALA A 181 3.35 13.85 -2.58
CA ALA A 181 3.41 13.10 -3.83
C ALA A 181 3.57 14.02 -5.05
N ARG A 182 2.84 15.15 -5.11
CA ARG A 182 2.96 16.12 -6.19
C ARG A 182 4.29 16.89 -6.22
N ARG A 183 4.95 17.05 -5.06
CA ARG A 183 6.31 17.63 -5.01
C ARG A 183 7.37 16.68 -5.53
N ALA A 184 7.22 15.39 -5.25
CA ALA A 184 8.22 14.38 -5.61
C ALA A 184 8.03 13.77 -7.00
N PHE A 185 6.80 13.74 -7.53
CA PHE A 185 6.43 12.98 -8.72
C PHE A 185 5.47 13.74 -9.63
N ALA A 186 5.40 13.33 -10.90
CA ALA A 186 4.28 13.64 -11.77
C ALA A 186 3.07 12.75 -11.38
N VAL A 187 2.05 13.33 -10.75
CA VAL A 187 0.82 12.59 -10.40
C VAL A 187 -0.07 12.48 -11.62
N GLU A 188 -0.16 11.28 -12.20
CA GLU A 188 -0.87 11.02 -13.46
C GLU A 188 -2.36 10.78 -13.26
N ARG A 189 -2.72 10.09 -12.16
CA ARG A 189 -4.11 9.69 -11.92
C ARG A 189 -4.40 9.59 -10.43
N VAL A 190 -5.62 9.98 -10.04
CA VAL A 190 -6.13 9.84 -8.67
C VAL A 190 -7.48 9.13 -8.73
N LEU A 191 -7.62 8.06 -7.97
CA LEU A 191 -8.88 7.35 -7.75
C LEU A 191 -9.39 7.61 -6.34
N ARG A 192 -10.71 7.54 -6.16
CA ARG A 192 -11.40 7.80 -4.88
C ARG A 192 -12.43 6.71 -4.61
N LEU A 193 -12.69 6.47 -3.36
CA LEU A 193 -13.73 5.53 -2.93
C LEU A 193 -14.65 6.24 -1.92
N PRO A 194 -15.96 6.41 -2.23
CA PRO A 194 -16.61 6.16 -3.52
C PRO A 194 -16.19 7.16 -4.60
N ALA A 195 -16.21 6.76 -5.87
CA ALA A 195 -15.71 7.57 -6.98
C ALA A 195 -16.52 8.85 -7.26
N ILE A 196 -17.79 8.85 -6.85
CA ILE A 196 -18.74 9.94 -7.07
C ILE A 196 -18.59 11.11 -6.09
N LEU A 197 -17.90 10.91 -4.97
CA LEU A 197 -17.71 11.94 -3.95
C LEU A 197 -16.37 12.66 -4.11
N PRO A 198 -16.29 13.96 -3.74
CA PRO A 198 -15.00 14.62 -3.54
C PRO A 198 -14.12 13.82 -2.55
N ALA A 199 -12.80 13.97 -2.68
CA ALA A 199 -11.85 13.21 -1.83
C ALA A 199 -12.15 13.36 -0.34
N ASP A 200 -12.45 14.58 0.10
CA ASP A 200 -12.70 14.92 1.51
C ASP A 200 -13.92 14.21 2.13
N PHE A 201 -14.83 13.73 1.30
CA PHE A 201 -16.03 12.98 1.73
C PHE A 201 -15.90 11.48 1.43
N GLY A 202 -14.73 11.06 0.93
CA GLY A 202 -14.44 9.66 0.63
C GLY A 202 -13.98 8.87 1.84
N LEU A 203 -13.72 7.58 1.60
CA LEU A 203 -13.14 6.65 2.57
C LEU A 203 -11.66 6.38 2.27
N TYR A 204 -11.29 6.41 0.99
CA TYR A 204 -9.96 6.06 0.53
C TYR A 204 -9.59 6.79 -0.76
N VAL A 205 -8.33 7.15 -0.87
CA VAL A 205 -7.73 7.75 -2.08
C VAL A 205 -6.54 6.90 -2.48
N ALA A 206 -6.34 6.72 -3.79
CA ALA A 206 -5.12 6.17 -4.33
C ALA A 206 -4.64 7.01 -5.52
N CYS A 207 -3.35 7.17 -5.66
CA CYS A 207 -2.75 7.94 -6.76
C CYS A 207 -1.64 7.14 -7.45
N ARG A 208 -1.55 7.36 -8.77
CA ARG A 208 -0.45 6.90 -9.62
C ARG A 208 0.50 8.06 -9.84
N CYS A 209 1.75 7.84 -9.54
CA CYS A 209 2.83 8.80 -9.61
C CYS A 209 3.92 8.26 -10.53
N ARG A 210 4.50 9.12 -11.40
CA ARG A 210 5.60 8.74 -12.28
C ARG A 210 6.87 9.47 -11.87
N LYS A 211 7.99 8.75 -11.86
CA LYS A 211 9.32 9.34 -11.74
C LYS A 211 9.71 9.93 -13.09
N SER A 212 9.77 11.25 -13.15
CA SER A 212 10.36 12.01 -14.26
C SER A 212 11.88 11.99 -14.19
#